data_b2fd7010aa388501797c6202477e8226
#
_entry.id   b2fd7010aa388501797c6202477e8226
#
_cell.length_a   1.000
_cell.length_b   1.000
_cell.length_c   1.000
_cell.angle_alpha   90.00
_cell.angle_beta   90.00
_cell.angle_gamma   90.00
#
_symmetry.space_group_name_H-M   'P 1'
#
loop_
_entity.id
_entity.type
_entity.pdbx_description
1 polymer ?
#
loop_
_entity_poly.entity_id
_entity_poly.type
_entity_poly.pdbx_seq_one_letter_code
_entity_poly.pdbx_strand_id
1 'polypeptide(L)'
;MSGRPKLHTHLCDMLEIDYPIMLAGMGSMGKATPPALVAAVSNSGGMGVIGGAGLEPETIRQKIRETRKLTDKPIGVDLLLPVNLDTNAEPTRTTLRQQIERDYPKHYAFMREQLEKHGIAEVQVASETVVSVDQTRAQVEVVLEEDVQVFAAGLGDPSWIVPMAHEKGMTVVGLVGSPRNAERQVAAGCDI
;
A
#
# COMPACT_ATOMS: atom_id res chain seq x y z
N MET A 1 -9.18 6.85 -37.19
CA MET A 1 -8.10 7.33 -36.29
C MET A 1 -8.76 7.72 -34.97
N SER A 2 -8.67 6.86 -33.96
CA SER A 2 -9.10 7.27 -32.62
C SER A 2 -8.04 8.24 -32.10
N GLY A 3 -8.38 9.52 -32.01
CA GLY A 3 -7.49 10.52 -31.43
C GLY A 3 -7.15 10.12 -30.00
N ARG A 4 -5.88 10.29 -29.59
CA ARG A 4 -5.47 10.13 -28.18
C ARG A 4 -6.37 10.99 -27.30
N PRO A 5 -6.76 10.52 -26.09
CA PRO A 5 -7.52 11.32 -25.14
C PRO A 5 -6.83 12.68 -24.91
N LYS A 6 -7.62 13.75 -24.73
CA LYS A 6 -7.08 15.10 -24.47
C LYS A 6 -6.23 15.19 -23.19
N LEU A 7 -6.37 14.22 -22.28
CA LEU A 7 -5.65 14.14 -20.99
C LEU A 7 -4.40 13.23 -21.03
N HIS A 8 -3.99 12.76 -22.21
CA HIS A 8 -2.81 11.91 -22.32
C HIS A 8 -1.53 12.68 -21.94
N THR A 9 -0.73 12.10 -21.07
CA THR A 9 0.53 12.67 -20.57
C THR A 9 1.63 11.61 -20.62
N HIS A 10 2.88 11.99 -20.39
CA HIS A 10 4.00 11.04 -20.31
C HIS A 10 3.77 9.92 -19.26
N LEU A 11 3.05 10.23 -18.19
CA LEU A 11 2.64 9.22 -17.19
C LEU A 11 1.83 8.08 -17.82
N CYS A 12 0.98 8.40 -18.80
CA CYS A 12 0.21 7.37 -19.51
C CYS A 12 1.10 6.44 -20.33
N ASP A 13 2.15 6.97 -20.95
CA ASP A 13 3.12 6.17 -21.69
C ASP A 13 3.94 5.27 -20.76
N MET A 14 4.35 5.78 -19.58
CA MET A 14 5.11 5.03 -18.59
C MET A 14 4.32 3.87 -17.96
N LEU A 15 3.04 4.10 -17.70
CA LEU A 15 2.18 3.14 -17.01
C LEU A 15 1.29 2.31 -17.93
N GLU A 16 1.40 2.53 -19.26
CA GLU A 16 0.57 1.89 -20.29
C GLU A 16 -0.94 2.04 -20.06
N ILE A 17 -1.35 3.27 -19.65
CA ILE A 17 -2.74 3.63 -19.37
C ILE A 17 -3.25 4.72 -20.30
N ASP A 18 -4.57 4.83 -20.49
CA ASP A 18 -5.19 5.82 -21.38
C ASP A 18 -5.30 7.22 -20.73
N TYR A 19 -5.50 7.26 -19.42
CA TYR A 19 -5.73 8.48 -18.66
C TYR A 19 -4.76 8.56 -17.48
N PRO A 20 -4.21 9.73 -17.14
CA PRO A 20 -3.29 9.92 -16.02
C PRO A 20 -4.04 9.92 -14.68
N ILE A 21 -4.78 8.84 -14.42
CA ILE A 21 -5.61 8.66 -13.23
C ILE A 21 -5.20 7.36 -12.56
N MET A 22 -4.82 7.45 -11.29
CA MET A 22 -4.45 6.31 -10.47
C MET A 22 -5.39 6.20 -9.27
N LEU A 23 -5.94 5.01 -9.05
CA LEU A 23 -6.62 4.68 -7.80
C LEU A 23 -5.57 4.53 -6.71
N ALA A 24 -5.67 5.29 -5.62
CA ALA A 24 -4.78 5.08 -4.49
C ALA A 24 -5.04 3.73 -3.82
N GLY A 25 -3.97 3.04 -3.40
CA GLY A 25 -4.08 1.87 -2.54
C GLY A 25 -4.60 2.29 -1.16
N MET A 26 -5.86 2.02 -0.85
CA MET A 26 -6.53 2.54 0.34
C MET A 26 -7.09 1.44 1.24
N GLY A 27 -7.22 1.84 2.50
CA GLY A 27 -7.99 1.12 3.48
C GLY A 27 -7.17 0.17 4.32
N SER A 28 -7.41 0.24 5.64
CA SER A 28 -6.92 -0.78 6.55
C SER A 28 -7.49 -2.14 6.13
N MET A 29 -6.64 -3.15 6.05
CA MET A 29 -7.00 -4.51 5.68
C MET A 29 -7.60 -4.63 4.26
N GLY A 30 -7.22 -3.74 3.34
CA GLY A 30 -7.57 -3.83 1.91
C GLY A 30 -9.06 -3.79 1.58
N LYS A 31 -9.92 -3.30 2.48
CA LYS A 31 -11.37 -3.28 2.27
C LYS A 31 -11.82 -2.18 1.30
N ALA A 32 -11.10 -1.05 1.25
CA ALA A 32 -11.49 0.09 0.41
C ALA A 32 -11.12 -0.09 -1.07
N THR A 33 -10.17 -0.96 -1.39
CA THR A 33 -9.77 -1.30 -2.76
C THR A 33 -9.96 -2.81 -3.02
N PRO A 34 -11.23 -3.27 -3.13
CA PRO A 34 -11.50 -4.67 -3.49
C PRO A 34 -11.09 -4.95 -4.95
N PRO A 35 -10.80 -6.21 -5.30
CA PRO A 35 -10.38 -6.61 -6.66
C PRO A 35 -11.27 -6.08 -7.79
N ALA A 36 -12.59 -6.06 -7.58
CA ALA A 36 -13.53 -5.55 -8.56
C ALA A 36 -13.37 -4.04 -8.85
N LEU A 37 -13.09 -3.22 -7.84
CA LEU A 37 -12.85 -1.79 -8.01
C LEU A 37 -11.50 -1.54 -8.72
N VAL A 38 -10.45 -2.25 -8.30
CA VAL A 38 -9.13 -2.17 -8.93
C VAL A 38 -9.22 -2.50 -10.42
N ALA A 39 -9.84 -3.62 -10.76
CA ALA A 39 -10.05 -4.03 -12.14
C ALA A 39 -10.93 -3.05 -12.93
N ALA A 40 -11.98 -2.49 -12.32
CA ALA A 40 -12.85 -1.52 -12.99
C ALA A 40 -12.10 -0.25 -13.37
N VAL A 41 -11.22 0.27 -12.50
CA VAL A 41 -10.38 1.43 -12.80
C VAL A 41 -9.41 1.12 -13.94
N SER A 42 -8.72 -0.02 -13.89
CA SER A 42 -7.79 -0.43 -14.96
C SER A 42 -8.52 -0.64 -16.29
N ASN A 43 -9.67 -1.31 -16.30
CA ASN A 43 -10.48 -1.52 -17.51
C ASN A 43 -11.06 -0.21 -18.08
N SER A 44 -11.17 0.85 -17.25
CA SER A 44 -11.60 2.19 -17.69
C SER A 44 -10.46 3.05 -18.22
N GLY A 45 -9.24 2.50 -18.33
CA GLY A 45 -8.07 3.18 -18.87
C GLY A 45 -7.23 3.94 -17.84
N GLY A 46 -7.50 3.78 -16.55
CA GLY A 46 -6.65 4.27 -15.45
C GLY A 46 -5.73 3.18 -14.91
N MET A 47 -5.10 3.46 -13.77
CA MET A 47 -4.29 2.50 -12.99
C MET A 47 -5.03 2.10 -11.73
N GLY A 48 -5.46 0.85 -11.65
CA GLY A 48 -6.01 0.28 -10.43
C GLY A 48 -4.91 -0.15 -9.46
N VAL A 49 -5.00 0.23 -8.17
CA VAL A 49 -3.99 -0.12 -7.16
C VAL A 49 -4.63 -0.82 -5.96
N ILE A 50 -4.08 -1.95 -5.59
CA ILE A 50 -4.48 -2.74 -4.41
C ILE A 50 -3.80 -2.14 -3.18
N GLY A 51 -4.57 -1.80 -2.14
CA GLY A 51 -4.00 -1.44 -0.83
C GLY A 51 -3.61 -2.70 -0.07
N GLY A 52 -2.31 -2.88 0.16
CA GLY A 52 -1.74 -4.05 0.84
C GLY A 52 -1.39 -3.83 2.31
N ALA A 53 -1.47 -2.59 2.81
CA ALA A 53 -1.10 -2.24 4.17
C ALA A 53 -1.85 -3.08 5.23
N GLY A 54 -1.11 -3.76 6.10
CA GLY A 54 -1.66 -4.58 7.18
C GLY A 54 -2.35 -5.88 6.75
N LEU A 55 -2.19 -6.28 5.48
CA LEU A 55 -2.64 -7.58 4.98
C LEU A 55 -1.56 -8.64 5.17
N GLU A 56 -2.00 -9.88 5.38
CA GLU A 56 -1.11 -11.03 5.27
C GLU A 56 -0.61 -11.19 3.83
N PRO A 57 0.65 -11.64 3.63
CA PRO A 57 1.24 -11.80 2.29
C PRO A 57 0.35 -12.64 1.35
N GLU A 58 -0.18 -13.75 1.82
CA GLU A 58 -1.04 -14.61 1.01
C GLU A 58 -2.39 -13.96 0.66
N THR A 59 -2.90 -13.08 1.52
CA THR A 59 -4.10 -12.27 1.20
C THR A 59 -3.82 -11.28 0.06
N ILE A 60 -2.63 -10.70 0.01
CA ILE A 60 -2.20 -9.84 -1.11
C ILE A 60 -2.15 -10.67 -2.38
N ARG A 61 -1.51 -11.84 -2.34
CA ARG A 61 -1.45 -12.78 -3.48
C ARG A 61 -2.84 -13.13 -4.01
N GLN A 62 -3.74 -13.49 -3.12
CA GLN A 62 -5.11 -13.79 -3.48
C GLN A 62 -5.79 -12.60 -4.17
N LYS A 63 -5.68 -11.39 -3.63
CA LYS A 63 -6.26 -10.18 -4.22
C LYS A 63 -5.69 -9.87 -5.61
N ILE A 64 -4.39 -10.01 -5.82
CA ILE A 64 -3.76 -9.85 -7.13
C ILE A 64 -4.38 -10.85 -8.12
N ARG A 65 -4.44 -12.12 -7.77
CA ARG A 65 -4.98 -13.18 -8.62
C ARG A 65 -6.49 -13.02 -8.89
N GLU A 66 -7.26 -12.55 -7.91
CA GLU A 66 -8.68 -12.22 -8.09
C GLU A 66 -8.86 -11.02 -9.04
N THR A 67 -8.01 -10.00 -8.92
CA THR A 67 -8.01 -8.85 -9.83
C THR A 67 -7.66 -9.28 -11.24
N ARG A 68 -6.66 -10.14 -11.42
CA ARG A 68 -6.23 -10.65 -12.73
C ARG A 68 -7.30 -11.48 -13.45
N LYS A 69 -8.22 -12.10 -12.72
CA LYS A 69 -9.40 -12.76 -13.34
C LYS A 69 -10.39 -11.76 -13.96
N LEU A 70 -10.30 -10.48 -13.59
CA LEU A 70 -11.23 -9.42 -14.01
C LEU A 70 -10.61 -8.44 -15.00
N THR A 71 -9.27 -8.41 -15.13
CA THR A 71 -8.56 -7.49 -16.02
C THR A 71 -7.20 -8.05 -16.44
N ASP A 72 -6.83 -7.80 -17.69
CA ASP A 72 -5.49 -7.98 -18.27
C ASP A 72 -4.70 -6.64 -18.33
N LYS A 73 -5.34 -5.54 -17.90
CA LYS A 73 -4.75 -4.20 -17.87
C LYS A 73 -3.74 -4.04 -16.74
N PRO A 74 -2.85 -3.02 -16.80
CA PRO A 74 -1.91 -2.73 -15.72
C PRO A 74 -2.60 -2.54 -14.37
N ILE A 75 -2.02 -3.14 -13.32
CA ILE A 75 -2.42 -2.96 -11.93
C ILE A 75 -1.20 -2.69 -11.05
N GLY A 76 -1.45 -2.08 -9.90
CA GLY A 76 -0.42 -1.83 -8.89
C GLY A 76 -0.77 -2.41 -7.51
N VAL A 77 0.24 -2.48 -6.65
CA VAL A 77 0.10 -2.76 -5.21
C VAL A 77 0.80 -1.67 -4.43
N ASP A 78 0.11 -1.15 -3.41
CA ASP A 78 0.63 -0.15 -2.47
C ASP A 78 0.93 -0.81 -1.13
N LEU A 79 2.19 -0.70 -0.69
CA LEU A 79 2.66 -1.19 0.61
C LEU A 79 3.22 -0.05 1.46
N LEU A 80 3.11 -0.19 2.77
CA LEU A 80 3.79 0.68 3.72
C LEU A 80 5.17 0.12 4.05
N LEU A 81 6.19 0.98 3.98
CA LEU A 81 7.60 0.66 4.25
C LEU A 81 8.11 1.44 5.49
N PRO A 82 7.56 1.23 6.68
CA PRO A 82 7.94 2.03 7.84
C PRO A 82 9.42 1.81 8.22
N VAL A 83 10.15 2.91 8.44
CA VAL A 83 11.59 2.90 8.74
C VAL A 83 11.93 2.74 10.23
N ASN A 84 11.01 3.05 11.14
CA ASN A 84 11.26 3.06 12.58
C ASN A 84 10.46 1.97 13.29
N LEU A 85 10.57 0.74 12.83
CA LEU A 85 9.99 -0.40 13.53
C LEU A 85 11.02 -0.97 14.52
N ASP A 86 10.57 -1.29 15.74
CA ASP A 86 11.38 -2.04 16.68
C ASP A 86 11.56 -3.48 16.16
N THR A 87 12.79 -3.80 15.76
CA THR A 87 13.13 -5.12 15.19
C THR A 87 13.37 -6.18 16.27
N ASN A 88 13.40 -5.79 17.55
CA ASN A 88 13.74 -6.70 18.66
C ASN A 88 12.52 -7.35 19.33
N ALA A 89 11.31 -6.98 18.91
CA ALA A 89 10.09 -7.52 19.47
C ALA A 89 9.19 -8.06 18.34
N GLU A 90 8.47 -9.14 18.64
CA GLU A 90 7.30 -9.56 17.84
C GLU A 90 6.06 -8.85 18.43
N PRO A 91 5.78 -7.59 18.04
CA PRO A 91 4.68 -6.85 18.61
C PRO A 91 3.35 -7.43 18.11
N THR A 92 2.45 -7.70 19.03
CA THR A 92 1.04 -7.93 18.70
C THR A 92 0.25 -6.66 18.94
N ARG A 93 -0.96 -6.56 18.39
CA ARG A 93 -1.84 -5.42 18.68
C ARG A 93 -2.16 -5.32 20.15
N THR A 94 -2.30 -6.46 20.84
CA THR A 94 -2.53 -6.53 22.28
C THR A 94 -1.33 -5.98 23.06
N THR A 95 -0.11 -6.42 22.73
CA THR A 95 1.10 -5.94 23.43
C THR A 95 1.37 -4.45 23.17
N LEU A 96 1.14 -3.97 21.94
CA LEU A 96 1.26 -2.54 21.62
C LEU A 96 0.23 -1.70 22.36
N ARG A 97 -1.03 -2.17 22.50
CA ARG A 97 -2.05 -1.46 23.30
C ARG A 97 -1.65 -1.35 24.75
N GLN A 98 -1.16 -2.43 25.37
CA GLN A 98 -0.66 -2.42 26.74
C GLN A 98 0.54 -1.46 26.90
N GLN A 99 1.42 -1.40 25.91
CA GLN A 99 2.51 -0.44 25.89
C GLN A 99 2.01 1.00 25.82
N ILE A 100 1.05 1.31 24.95
CA ILE A 100 0.44 2.65 24.84
C ILE A 100 -0.24 3.04 26.16
N GLU A 101 -0.98 2.14 26.78
CA GLU A 101 -1.62 2.40 28.07
C GLU A 101 -0.61 2.73 29.16
N ARG A 102 0.50 1.99 29.24
CA ARG A 102 1.57 2.19 30.21
C ARG A 102 2.38 3.46 29.95
N ASP A 103 2.81 3.67 28.70
CA ASP A 103 3.80 4.69 28.35
C ASP A 103 3.14 6.04 27.98
N TYR A 104 1.86 6.01 27.57
CA TYR A 104 1.08 7.18 27.17
C TYR A 104 -0.32 7.23 27.82
N PRO A 105 -0.41 7.16 29.17
CA PRO A 105 -1.70 6.99 29.87
C PRO A 105 -2.71 8.12 29.61
N LYS A 106 -2.23 9.35 29.41
CA LYS A 106 -3.12 10.49 29.08
C LYS A 106 -3.78 10.33 27.71
N HIS A 107 -3.03 9.86 26.70
CA HIS A 107 -3.56 9.63 25.36
C HIS A 107 -4.52 8.44 25.34
N TYR A 108 -4.18 7.39 26.09
CA TYR A 108 -5.04 6.23 26.25
C TYR A 108 -6.37 6.58 26.94
N ALA A 109 -6.32 7.37 28.02
CA ALA A 109 -7.51 7.86 28.72
C ALA A 109 -8.40 8.72 27.80
N PHE A 110 -7.81 9.64 27.02
CA PHE A 110 -8.54 10.44 26.04
C PHE A 110 -9.23 9.56 24.99
N MET A 111 -8.52 8.57 24.44
CA MET A 111 -9.12 7.61 23.50
C MET A 111 -10.33 6.90 24.12
N ARG A 112 -10.21 6.41 25.36
CA ARG A 112 -11.29 5.73 26.08
C ARG A 112 -12.51 6.66 26.28
N GLU A 113 -12.27 7.90 26.67
CA GLU A 113 -13.33 8.92 26.82
C GLU A 113 -14.06 9.15 25.48
N GLN A 114 -13.33 9.22 24.34
CA GLN A 114 -13.97 9.40 23.05
C GLN A 114 -14.81 8.18 22.64
N LEU A 115 -14.33 6.95 22.89
CA LEU A 115 -15.09 5.74 22.62
C LEU A 115 -16.41 5.73 23.42
N GLU A 116 -16.34 6.04 24.72
CA GLU A 116 -17.51 6.12 25.58
C GLU A 116 -18.50 7.21 25.15
N LYS A 117 -17.98 8.43 24.91
CA LYS A 117 -18.77 9.58 24.44
C LYS A 117 -19.57 9.29 23.16
N HIS A 118 -19.00 8.51 22.26
CA HIS A 118 -19.60 8.18 20.97
C HIS A 118 -20.32 6.82 20.95
N GLY A 119 -20.42 6.15 22.10
CA GLY A 119 -21.09 4.84 22.22
C GLY A 119 -20.41 3.75 21.36
N ILE A 120 -19.12 3.90 21.10
CA ILE A 120 -18.35 2.93 20.29
C ILE A 120 -17.87 1.84 21.23
N ALA A 121 -18.38 0.62 21.02
CA ALA A 121 -17.88 -0.54 21.74
C ALA A 121 -16.41 -0.79 21.41
N GLU A 122 -15.64 -1.26 22.40
CA GLU A 122 -14.28 -1.67 22.18
C GLU A 122 -14.24 -2.83 21.17
N VAL A 123 -13.71 -2.55 19.97
CA VAL A 123 -13.65 -3.55 18.91
C VAL A 123 -12.63 -4.61 19.30
N GLN A 124 -13.06 -5.84 19.40
CA GLN A 124 -12.14 -6.96 19.47
C GLN A 124 -11.37 -7.05 18.16
N VAL A 125 -10.06 -7.06 18.25
CA VAL A 125 -9.20 -7.02 17.07
C VAL A 125 -9.29 -8.35 16.35
N ALA A 126 -9.73 -8.32 15.10
CA ALA A 126 -9.87 -9.53 14.28
C ALA A 126 -8.53 -10.18 13.90
N SER A 127 -7.42 -9.48 14.08
CA SER A 127 -6.06 -9.97 13.82
C SER A 127 -5.07 -9.33 14.79
N GLU A 128 -4.19 -10.11 15.35
CA GLU A 128 -3.06 -9.66 16.18
C GLU A 128 -1.89 -9.14 15.33
N THR A 129 -1.96 -9.29 14.02
CA THR A 129 -0.90 -8.87 13.08
C THR A 129 -0.72 -7.36 13.10
N VAL A 130 0.52 -6.95 13.22
CA VAL A 130 0.98 -5.57 13.09
C VAL A 130 2.00 -5.47 11.98
N VAL A 131 2.19 -4.28 11.45
CA VAL A 131 3.24 -4.03 10.47
C VAL A 131 4.59 -4.26 11.13
N SER A 132 5.36 -5.21 10.60
CA SER A 132 6.73 -5.54 11.03
C SER A 132 7.66 -5.57 9.83
N VAL A 133 8.98 -5.57 10.08
CA VAL A 133 9.98 -5.65 9.00
C VAL A 133 9.82 -6.96 8.23
N ASP A 134 9.66 -8.08 8.94
CA ASP A 134 9.55 -9.41 8.32
C ASP A 134 8.26 -9.55 7.53
N GLN A 135 7.14 -9.06 8.07
CA GLN A 135 5.88 -9.03 7.34
C GLN A 135 5.99 -8.16 6.07
N THR A 136 6.60 -6.97 6.18
CA THR A 136 6.79 -6.08 5.02
C THR A 136 7.65 -6.76 3.95
N ARG A 137 8.72 -7.45 4.33
CA ARG A 137 9.56 -8.20 3.39
C ARG A 137 8.78 -9.32 2.70
N ALA A 138 8.04 -10.11 3.45
CA ALA A 138 7.20 -11.17 2.89
C ALA A 138 6.09 -10.63 1.96
N GLN A 139 5.52 -9.46 2.28
CA GLN A 139 4.57 -8.78 1.39
C GLN A 139 5.24 -8.36 0.07
N VAL A 140 6.45 -7.77 0.14
CA VAL A 140 7.22 -7.37 -1.05
C VAL A 140 7.55 -8.58 -1.92
N GLU A 141 8.01 -9.69 -1.33
CA GLU A 141 8.30 -10.93 -2.06
C GLU A 141 7.09 -11.40 -2.87
N VAL A 142 5.90 -11.41 -2.26
CA VAL A 142 4.66 -11.76 -2.96
C VAL A 142 4.39 -10.82 -4.14
N VAL A 143 4.55 -9.51 -3.97
CA VAL A 143 4.31 -8.55 -5.05
C VAL A 143 5.30 -8.74 -6.20
N LEU A 144 6.57 -9.06 -5.89
CA LEU A 144 7.60 -9.33 -6.91
C LEU A 144 7.43 -10.67 -7.64
N GLU A 145 6.71 -11.62 -7.04
CA GLU A 145 6.42 -12.93 -7.64
C GLU A 145 5.18 -12.91 -8.55
N GLU A 146 4.25 -11.99 -8.31
CA GLU A 146 2.98 -11.91 -9.03
C GLU A 146 3.06 -10.92 -10.20
N ASP A 147 2.12 -11.04 -11.13
CA ASP A 147 2.02 -10.17 -12.32
C ASP A 147 1.45 -8.78 -11.96
N VAL A 148 2.32 -7.89 -11.51
CA VAL A 148 2.01 -6.51 -11.10
C VAL A 148 2.96 -5.54 -11.81
N GLN A 149 2.43 -4.48 -12.40
CA GLN A 149 3.20 -3.51 -13.18
C GLN A 149 3.71 -2.34 -12.33
N VAL A 150 3.02 -2.04 -11.23
CA VAL A 150 3.37 -0.89 -10.37
C VAL A 150 3.53 -1.33 -8.92
N PHE A 151 4.66 -0.99 -8.34
CA PHE A 151 4.90 -1.04 -6.89
C PHE A 151 4.80 0.38 -6.34
N ALA A 152 3.80 0.67 -5.50
CA ALA A 152 3.69 1.94 -4.80
C ALA A 152 4.22 1.82 -3.37
N ALA A 153 5.14 2.73 -2.99
CA ALA A 153 5.85 2.72 -1.73
C ALA A 153 5.41 3.88 -0.84
N GLY A 154 4.75 3.58 0.26
CA GLY A 154 4.36 4.55 1.29
C GLY A 154 5.23 4.49 2.54
N LEU A 155 5.43 5.63 3.20
CA LEU A 155 6.02 5.76 4.55
C LEU A 155 7.46 5.23 4.72
N GLY A 156 8.31 5.23 3.71
CA GLY A 156 9.65 4.72 3.95
C GLY A 156 10.65 4.93 2.84
N ASP A 157 11.72 4.15 2.91
CA ASP A 157 12.78 4.15 1.92
C ASP A 157 12.66 2.90 1.05
N PRO A 158 12.27 3.04 -0.23
CA PRO A 158 12.14 1.93 -1.17
C PRO A 158 13.47 1.51 -1.81
N SER A 159 14.59 2.13 -1.49
CA SER A 159 15.89 1.91 -2.16
C SER A 159 16.31 0.44 -2.23
N TRP A 160 15.91 -0.37 -1.25
CA TRP A 160 16.20 -1.80 -1.22
C TRP A 160 15.27 -2.64 -2.11
N ILE A 161 14.12 -2.09 -2.50
CA ILE A 161 13.12 -2.76 -3.37
C ILE A 161 13.33 -2.40 -4.83
N VAL A 162 13.68 -1.12 -5.10
CA VAL A 162 13.79 -0.57 -6.46
C VAL A 162 14.57 -1.47 -7.42
N PRO A 163 15.77 -1.97 -7.09
CA PRO A 163 16.51 -2.83 -8.01
C PRO A 163 15.75 -4.12 -8.35
N MET A 164 15.12 -4.74 -7.36
CA MET A 164 14.35 -5.97 -7.55
C MET A 164 13.07 -5.75 -8.36
N ALA A 165 12.39 -4.62 -8.15
CA ALA A 165 11.21 -4.25 -8.91
C ALA A 165 11.58 -3.97 -10.39
N HIS A 166 12.67 -3.24 -10.63
CA HIS A 166 13.17 -2.97 -11.98
C HIS A 166 13.60 -4.25 -12.73
N GLU A 167 14.21 -5.23 -12.06
CA GLU A 167 14.52 -6.53 -12.64
C GLU A 167 13.27 -7.29 -13.12
N LYS A 168 12.11 -6.99 -12.52
CA LYS A 168 10.81 -7.54 -12.91
C LYS A 168 10.06 -6.66 -13.92
N GLY A 169 10.64 -5.53 -14.34
CA GLY A 169 10.01 -4.57 -15.23
C GLY A 169 8.90 -3.74 -14.59
N MET A 170 8.86 -3.68 -13.26
CA MET A 170 7.87 -2.91 -12.52
C MET A 170 8.30 -1.44 -12.44
N THR A 171 7.32 -0.53 -12.50
CA THR A 171 7.50 0.90 -12.18
C THR A 171 7.32 1.11 -10.69
N VAL A 172 8.24 1.85 -10.06
CA VAL A 172 8.18 2.17 -8.62
C VAL A 172 7.68 3.59 -8.41
N VAL A 173 6.59 3.72 -7.65
CA VAL A 173 5.97 5.00 -7.29
C VAL A 173 6.24 5.32 -5.83
N GLY A 174 6.87 6.46 -5.54
CA GLY A 174 7.11 6.94 -4.18
C GLY A 174 6.00 7.89 -3.69
N LEU A 175 5.37 7.57 -2.55
CA LEU A 175 4.39 8.47 -1.93
C LEU A 175 5.10 9.47 -1.01
N VAL A 176 4.93 10.76 -1.27
CA VAL A 176 5.66 11.81 -0.58
C VAL A 176 4.74 12.93 -0.08
N GLY A 177 5.06 13.46 1.10
CA GLY A 177 4.33 14.58 1.71
C GLY A 177 5.09 15.92 1.66
N SER A 178 6.29 15.98 1.03
CA SER A 178 7.07 17.21 0.93
C SER A 178 8.09 17.14 -0.21
N PRO A 179 8.56 18.30 -0.75
CA PRO A 179 9.62 18.33 -1.76
C PRO A 179 10.89 17.61 -1.34
N ARG A 180 11.32 17.77 -0.09
CA ARG A 180 12.49 17.07 0.46
C ARG A 180 12.34 15.55 0.42
N ASN A 181 11.13 15.04 0.65
CA ASN A 181 10.87 13.60 0.57
C ASN A 181 10.84 13.14 -0.89
N ALA A 182 10.34 13.97 -1.83
CA ALA A 182 10.43 13.68 -3.26
C ALA A 182 11.88 13.52 -3.72
N GLU A 183 12.77 14.44 -3.34
CA GLU A 183 14.21 14.34 -3.64
C GLU A 183 14.82 13.02 -3.12
N ARG A 184 14.39 12.57 -1.93
CA ARG A 184 14.85 11.30 -1.36
C ARG A 184 14.32 10.09 -2.15
N GLN A 185 13.08 10.11 -2.59
CA GLN A 185 12.50 9.03 -3.39
C GLN A 185 13.17 8.94 -4.76
N VAL A 186 13.44 10.08 -5.39
CA VAL A 186 14.22 10.14 -6.64
C VAL A 186 15.62 9.57 -6.42
N ALA A 187 16.31 9.97 -5.34
CA ALA A 187 17.63 9.44 -5.00
C ALA A 187 17.60 7.93 -4.68
N ALA A 188 16.50 7.41 -4.18
CA ALA A 188 16.28 5.98 -3.96
C ALA A 188 16.01 5.20 -5.25
N GLY A 189 15.78 5.90 -6.38
CA GLY A 189 15.53 5.31 -7.70
C GLY A 189 14.07 5.12 -8.06
N CYS A 190 13.12 5.75 -7.35
CA CYS A 190 11.72 5.75 -7.78
C CYS A 190 11.56 6.43 -9.14
N ASP A 191 10.67 5.87 -9.95
CA ASP A 191 10.37 6.34 -11.32
C ASP A 191 9.36 7.49 -11.31
N ILE A 192 8.47 7.50 -10.30
CA ILE A 192 7.37 8.46 -10.12
C ILE A 192 7.30 8.86 -8.66
#